data_10ac33e14192b07f845f96a10ee04615
#
_entry.id   10ac33e14192b07f845f96a10ee04615
#
_cell.length_a   1.000
_cell.length_b   1.000
_cell.length_c   1.000
_cell.angle_alpha   90.00
_cell.angle_beta   90.00
_cell.angle_gamma   90.00
#
_symmetry.space_group_name_H-M   'P 1'
#
loop_
_entity.id
_entity.type
_entity.pdbx_description
1 polymer ?
#
loop_
_entity_poly.entity_id
_entity_poly.type
_entity_poly.pdbx_seq_one_letter_code
_entity_poly.pdbx_strand_id
1 'polypeptide(L)'
;MISNNNRPRSSDLGLEMGNLPKGKLNSITDVPGVKVGHSTIIEGDGELEIGKGPIRTGVTAILPHDENIFEHNVTAAAHVINGYGKTVGMPQINELGRIESPVLLTSTLSTWNVAN
;
A
#
# COMPACT_ATOMS: atom_id res chain seq x y z
N MET A 1 13.07 -17.01 6.57
CA MET A 1 13.86 -17.01 5.31
C MET A 1 12.89 -16.70 4.19
N ILE A 2 12.99 -15.49 3.61
CA ILE A 2 12.20 -15.13 2.44
C ILE A 2 12.82 -15.90 1.28
N SER A 3 12.09 -16.84 0.71
CA SER A 3 12.52 -17.50 -0.52
C SER A 3 12.74 -16.42 -1.58
N ASN A 4 13.91 -16.44 -2.21
CA ASN A 4 14.22 -15.65 -3.39
C ASN A 4 13.27 -16.10 -4.53
N ASN A 5 12.04 -15.62 -4.48
CA ASN A 5 11.15 -15.73 -5.61
C ASN A 5 11.68 -14.74 -6.64
N ASN A 6 12.35 -15.30 -7.63
CA ASN A 6 12.91 -14.58 -8.77
C ASN A 6 11.76 -14.04 -9.64
N ARG A 7 10.97 -13.10 -9.09
CA ARG A 7 9.91 -12.41 -9.80
C ARG A 7 10.52 -11.17 -10.44
N PRO A 8 10.64 -11.13 -11.76
CA PRO A 8 11.16 -9.98 -12.46
C PRO A 8 10.24 -8.76 -12.22
N ARG A 9 10.82 -7.59 -12.07
CA ARG A 9 10.09 -6.32 -12.13
C ARG A 9 9.75 -6.00 -13.58
N SER A 10 8.82 -5.09 -13.82
CA SER A 10 8.48 -4.63 -15.17
C SER A 10 9.69 -4.11 -15.94
N SER A 11 10.59 -3.41 -15.27
CA SER A 11 11.85 -2.93 -15.84
C SER A 11 12.79 -4.05 -16.31
N ASP A 12 12.82 -5.18 -15.60
CA ASP A 12 13.66 -6.33 -15.96
C ASP A 12 13.15 -7.02 -17.23
N LEU A 13 11.88 -6.82 -17.55
CA LEU A 13 11.22 -7.30 -18.75
C LEU A 13 11.21 -6.27 -19.89
N GLY A 14 11.91 -5.14 -19.74
CA GLY A 14 11.94 -4.05 -20.70
C GLY A 14 10.62 -3.26 -20.79
N LEU A 15 9.72 -3.43 -19.82
CA LEU A 15 8.47 -2.68 -19.76
C LEU A 15 8.69 -1.37 -19.00
N GLU A 16 8.70 -0.29 -19.72
CA GLU A 16 8.79 1.06 -19.16
C GLU A 16 7.42 1.73 -19.14
N MET A 17 7.03 2.24 -17.97
CA MET A 17 5.77 2.97 -17.79
C MET A 17 6.06 4.42 -17.40
N GLY A 18 5.37 5.35 -18.09
CA GLY A 18 5.53 6.78 -17.86
C GLY A 18 6.72 7.41 -18.59
N ASN A 19 6.72 8.74 -18.61
CA ASN A 19 7.70 9.56 -19.34
C ASN A 19 8.61 10.36 -18.39
N LEU A 20 8.43 10.25 -17.08
CA LEU A 20 9.24 10.96 -16.10
C LEU A 20 10.51 10.16 -15.77
N PRO A 21 11.62 10.85 -15.45
CA PRO A 21 12.82 10.17 -14.99
C PRO A 21 12.56 9.39 -13.71
N LYS A 22 13.10 8.18 -13.66
CA LYS A 22 12.98 7.29 -12.50
C LYS A 22 13.91 7.74 -11.37
N GLY A 23 13.48 7.61 -10.12
CA GLY A 23 14.34 7.74 -8.96
C GLY A 23 15.29 6.55 -8.81
N LYS A 24 16.18 6.61 -7.84
CA LYS A 24 17.24 5.60 -7.61
C LYS A 24 16.70 4.17 -7.44
N LEU A 25 15.57 4.03 -6.73
CA LEU A 25 14.92 2.75 -6.46
C LEU A 25 13.69 2.53 -7.33
N ASN A 26 13.26 3.56 -8.07
CA ASN A 26 11.96 3.59 -8.74
C ASN A 26 10.81 3.18 -7.81
N SER A 27 10.78 3.76 -6.63
CA SER A 27 9.92 3.42 -5.53
C SER A 27 9.47 4.67 -4.79
N ILE A 28 8.33 4.62 -4.09
CA ILE A 28 7.84 5.71 -3.24
C ILE A 28 8.85 6.11 -2.15
N THR A 29 9.71 5.18 -1.74
CA THR A 29 10.79 5.42 -0.78
C THR A 29 11.98 6.21 -1.35
N ASP A 30 11.96 6.58 -2.62
CA ASP A 30 12.88 7.59 -3.17
C ASP A 30 12.58 9.00 -2.62
N VAL A 31 11.38 9.23 -2.10
CA VAL A 31 11.02 10.45 -1.39
C VAL A 31 11.62 10.40 0.02
N PRO A 32 12.51 11.35 0.38
CA PRO A 32 13.15 11.37 1.70
C PRO A 32 12.11 11.37 2.85
N GLY A 33 12.31 10.51 3.83
CA GLY A 33 11.43 10.37 5.00
C GLY A 33 10.28 9.38 4.84
N VAL A 34 9.88 9.05 3.61
CA VAL A 34 8.82 8.06 3.38
C VAL A 34 9.28 6.67 3.76
N LYS A 35 8.49 5.99 4.57
CA LYS A 35 8.71 4.60 4.97
C LYS A 35 7.57 3.69 4.54
N VAL A 36 7.90 2.46 4.19
CA VAL A 36 6.94 1.43 3.80
C VAL A 36 7.22 0.15 4.56
N GLY A 37 6.21 -0.42 5.16
CA GLY A 37 6.27 -1.73 5.81
C GLY A 37 5.19 -2.65 5.28
N HIS A 38 5.46 -3.97 5.33
CA HIS A 38 4.51 -5.01 4.93
C HIS A 38 4.38 -6.06 6.01
N SER A 39 3.14 -6.50 6.25
CA SER A 39 2.85 -7.74 6.94
C SER A 39 2.14 -8.67 5.96
N THR A 40 2.71 -9.83 5.70
CA THR A 40 2.20 -10.76 4.68
C THR A 40 1.95 -12.13 5.31
N ILE A 41 0.76 -12.68 5.03
CA ILE A 41 0.37 -14.03 5.44
C ILE A 41 0.29 -14.91 4.20
N ILE A 42 1.10 -15.98 4.19
CA ILE A 42 1.14 -16.98 3.12
C ILE A 42 1.03 -18.36 3.80
N GLU A 43 -0.12 -19.00 3.68
CA GLU A 43 -0.40 -20.29 4.31
C GLU A 43 -1.10 -21.22 3.33
N GLY A 44 -0.70 -22.51 3.36
CA GLY A 44 -1.26 -23.55 2.51
C GLY A 44 -0.87 -23.43 1.02
N ASP A 45 -1.19 -24.45 0.27
CA ASP A 45 -0.97 -24.58 -1.17
C ASP A 45 -2.19 -25.23 -1.85
N GLY A 46 -2.18 -25.29 -3.20
CA GLY A 46 -3.24 -25.91 -3.98
C GLY A 46 -4.34 -24.96 -4.43
N GLU A 47 -5.48 -25.54 -4.79
CA GLU A 47 -6.67 -24.78 -5.23
C GLU A 47 -7.37 -24.10 -4.07
N LEU A 48 -8.02 -22.99 -4.34
CA LEU A 48 -8.78 -22.24 -3.34
C LEU A 48 -10.02 -23.00 -2.92
N GLU A 49 -10.09 -23.39 -1.65
CA GLU A 49 -11.30 -23.86 -0.98
C GLU A 49 -11.79 -22.78 0.00
N ILE A 50 -13.01 -22.31 -0.20
CA ILE A 50 -13.61 -21.25 0.63
C ILE A 50 -13.65 -21.70 2.10
N GLY A 51 -13.08 -20.88 2.99
CA GLY A 51 -13.01 -21.16 4.43
C GLY A 51 -11.85 -22.07 4.86
N LYS A 52 -11.06 -22.60 3.92
CA LYS A 52 -9.89 -23.45 4.22
C LYS A 52 -8.56 -22.88 3.74
N GLY A 53 -8.56 -22.13 2.65
CA GLY A 53 -7.35 -21.58 2.06
C GLY A 53 -7.08 -22.13 0.65
N PRO A 54 -5.89 -21.87 0.07
CA PRO A 54 -4.72 -21.23 0.69
C PRO A 54 -4.93 -19.75 1.01
N ILE A 55 -4.19 -19.23 2.01
CA ILE A 55 -4.24 -17.83 2.42
C ILE A 55 -3.11 -17.06 1.74
N ARG A 56 -3.45 -15.95 1.11
CA ARG A 56 -2.53 -15.01 0.47
C ARG A 56 -3.05 -13.61 0.72
N THR A 57 -2.63 -12.99 1.82
CA THR A 57 -3.14 -11.69 2.24
C THR A 57 -2.07 -10.89 2.97
N GLY A 58 -2.37 -9.65 3.28
CA GLY A 58 -1.47 -8.80 4.04
C GLY A 58 -1.94 -7.36 4.13
N VAL A 59 -1.10 -6.58 4.80
CA VAL A 59 -1.27 -5.14 4.96
C VAL A 59 0.04 -4.45 4.57
N THR A 60 -0.07 -3.37 3.83
CA THR A 60 1.03 -2.43 3.59
C THR A 60 0.76 -1.15 4.35
N ALA A 61 1.72 -0.70 5.14
CA ALA A 61 1.69 0.59 5.82
C ALA A 61 2.67 1.56 5.15
N ILE A 62 2.22 2.79 4.91
CA ILE A 62 3.04 3.88 4.37
C ILE A 62 3.02 5.02 5.38
N LEU A 63 4.21 5.45 5.82
CA LEU A 63 4.42 6.62 6.65
C LEU A 63 5.06 7.72 5.80
N PRO A 64 4.49 8.92 5.75
CA PRO A 64 5.06 10.03 4.97
C PRO A 64 6.37 10.57 5.58
N HIS A 65 6.57 10.42 6.89
CA HIS A 65 7.76 10.82 7.65
C HIS A 65 7.82 10.10 9.00
N ASP A 66 8.86 10.37 9.82
CA ASP A 66 9.14 9.70 11.10
C ASP A 66 8.48 10.36 12.31
N GLU A 67 7.97 11.57 12.15
CA GLU A 67 7.38 12.35 13.21
C GLU A 67 5.94 11.93 13.50
N ASN A 68 5.33 12.50 14.52
CA ASN A 68 3.90 12.30 14.78
C ASN A 68 3.06 12.92 13.66
N ILE A 69 2.43 12.09 12.85
CA ILE A 69 1.68 12.51 11.65
C ILE A 69 0.47 13.39 12.02
N PHE A 70 -0.09 13.22 13.20
CA PHE A 70 -1.20 14.04 13.68
C PHE A 70 -0.77 15.48 14.01
N GLU A 71 0.42 15.64 14.60
CA GLU A 71 1.00 16.95 14.91
C GLU A 71 1.64 17.62 13.69
N HIS A 72 2.29 16.80 12.85
CA HIS A 72 2.99 17.23 11.64
C HIS A 72 2.31 16.61 10.41
N ASN A 73 1.07 17.01 10.16
CA ASN A 73 0.30 16.48 9.05
C ASN A 73 0.87 16.88 7.67
N VAL A 74 0.58 16.06 6.67
CA VAL A 74 1.08 16.25 5.30
C VAL A 74 -0.07 16.63 4.39
N THR A 75 0.13 17.62 3.54
CA THR A 75 -0.81 17.98 2.47
C THR A 75 -1.11 16.75 1.62
N ALA A 76 -2.38 16.47 1.41
CA ALA A 76 -2.83 15.29 0.71
C ALA A 76 -4.10 15.55 -0.09
N ALA A 77 -4.27 14.76 -1.14
CA ALA A 77 -5.51 14.65 -1.89
C ALA A 77 -5.77 13.17 -2.18
N ALA A 78 -7.03 12.82 -2.33
CA ALA A 78 -7.43 11.48 -2.64
C ALA A 78 -8.44 11.46 -3.80
N HIS A 79 -8.33 10.46 -4.66
CA HIS A 79 -9.20 10.29 -5.80
C HIS A 79 -9.68 8.83 -5.90
N VAL A 80 -10.97 8.65 -6.11
CA VAL A 80 -11.57 7.33 -6.32
C VAL A 80 -11.55 7.02 -7.80
N ILE A 81 -10.72 6.07 -8.23
CA ILE A 81 -10.61 5.64 -9.62
C ILE A 81 -11.86 4.87 -10.04
N ASN A 82 -12.42 4.04 -9.14
CA ASN A 82 -13.64 3.27 -9.38
C ASN A 82 -14.36 2.96 -8.05
N GLY A 83 -15.61 2.52 -8.15
CA GLY A 83 -16.46 2.26 -6.99
C GLY A 83 -16.25 0.92 -6.28
N TYR A 84 -15.32 0.08 -6.73
CA TYR A 84 -15.06 -1.23 -6.11
C TYR A 84 -14.16 -1.16 -4.89
N GLY A 85 -13.29 -0.17 -4.81
CA GLY A 85 -12.45 0.08 -3.64
C GLY A 85 -13.30 0.36 -2.39
N LYS A 86 -12.76 -0.01 -1.23
CA LYS A 86 -13.31 0.33 0.08
C LYS A 86 -12.29 1.22 0.77
N THR A 87 -12.76 2.36 1.27
CA THR A 87 -11.88 3.37 1.85
C THR A 87 -12.44 3.88 3.18
N VAL A 88 -11.53 4.18 4.10
CA VAL A 88 -11.80 4.87 5.36
C VAL A 88 -10.97 6.16 5.36
N GLY A 89 -11.52 7.26 5.86
CA GLY A 89 -10.84 8.55 5.97
C GLY A 89 -10.88 9.43 4.70
N MET A 90 -11.38 8.97 3.57
CA MET A 90 -11.47 9.78 2.34
C MET A 90 -12.23 11.10 2.51
N PRO A 91 -13.42 11.14 3.17
CA PRO A 91 -14.11 12.40 3.41
C PRO A 91 -13.27 13.39 4.20
N GLN A 92 -12.52 12.92 5.20
CA GLN A 92 -11.64 13.75 6.01
C GLN A 92 -10.51 14.36 5.17
N ILE A 93 -9.86 13.56 4.31
CA ILE A 93 -8.80 14.04 3.42
C ILE A 93 -9.36 15.09 2.45
N ASN A 94 -10.54 14.86 1.88
CA ASN A 94 -11.16 15.78 0.95
C ASN A 94 -11.58 17.10 1.61
N GLU A 95 -11.99 17.04 2.87
CA GLU A 95 -12.38 18.24 3.64
C GLU A 95 -11.17 19.04 4.11
N LEU A 96 -10.17 18.34 4.65
CA LEU A 96 -9.01 18.98 5.29
C LEU A 96 -7.83 19.25 4.35
N GLY A 97 -7.77 18.56 3.20
CA GLY A 97 -6.63 18.63 2.28
C GLY A 97 -5.32 18.08 2.85
N ARG A 98 -5.40 17.20 3.86
CA ARG A 98 -4.25 16.64 4.55
C ARG A 98 -4.55 15.26 5.12
N ILE A 99 -3.49 14.49 5.40
CA ILE A 99 -3.54 13.25 6.17
C ILE A 99 -2.96 13.44 7.56
N GLU A 100 -3.58 12.79 8.53
CA GLU A 100 -3.25 12.85 9.96
C GLU A 100 -2.97 11.45 10.53
N SER A 101 -2.88 10.44 9.66
CA SER A 101 -2.66 9.03 10.01
C SER A 101 -1.81 8.32 8.95
N PRO A 102 -1.21 7.16 9.26
CA PRO A 102 -0.62 6.31 8.25
C PRO A 102 -1.60 5.93 7.15
N VAL A 103 -1.10 5.71 5.92
CA VAL A 103 -1.89 5.10 4.84
C VAL A 103 -1.73 3.58 4.93
N LEU A 104 -2.86 2.87 5.08
CA LEU A 104 -2.89 1.41 5.14
C LEU A 104 -3.57 0.86 3.89
N LEU A 105 -2.93 -0.09 3.24
CA LEU A 105 -3.44 -0.77 2.05
C LEU A 105 -3.65 -2.25 2.35
N THR A 106 -4.82 -2.77 2.00
CA THR A 106 -5.17 -4.18 2.17
C THR A 106 -6.22 -4.61 1.13
N SER A 107 -6.70 -5.85 1.21
CA SER A 107 -7.80 -6.30 0.37
C SER A 107 -9.12 -5.57 0.71
N THR A 108 -10.00 -5.40 -0.27
CA THR A 108 -11.27 -4.67 -0.11
C THR A 108 -12.15 -5.21 1.03
N LEU A 109 -12.19 -6.52 1.23
CA LEU A 109 -13.00 -7.14 2.28
C LEU A 109 -12.36 -7.03 3.68
N SER A 110 -11.06 -6.73 3.74
CA SER A 110 -10.33 -6.58 5.02
C SER A 110 -10.16 -5.12 5.46
N THR A 111 -10.64 -4.16 4.68
CA THR A 111 -10.49 -2.73 4.98
C THR A 111 -10.95 -2.37 6.39
N TRP A 112 -12.12 -2.87 6.79
CA TRP A 112 -12.68 -2.58 8.12
C TRP A 112 -11.90 -3.23 9.27
N ASN A 113 -11.35 -4.42 9.05
CA ASN A 113 -10.52 -5.11 10.04
C ASN A 113 -9.19 -4.38 10.27
N VAL A 114 -8.66 -3.75 9.22
CA VAL A 114 -7.40 -3.00 9.29
C VAL A 114 -7.62 -1.59 9.85
N ALA A 115 -8.79 -1.02 9.63
CA ALA A 115 -9.14 0.32 10.13
C ALA A 115 -9.49 0.33 11.63
N ASN A 116 -9.87 -0.81 12.23
CA ASN A 116 -10.24 -0.98 13.64
C ASN A 116 -9.00 -1.27 14.49
#